data_1f7718d1971b81223ba5c4cecb4abe93
#
_entry.id   1f7718d1971b81223ba5c4cecb4abe93
#
_cell.length_a   1.000
_cell.length_b   1.000
_cell.length_c   1.000
_cell.angle_alpha   90.00
_cell.angle_beta   90.00
_cell.angle_gamma   90.00
#
_symmetry.space_group_name_H-M   'P 1'
#
loop_
_entity.id
_entity.type
_entity.pdbx_description
1 polymer ?
#
loop_
_entity_poly.entity_id
_entity_poly.type
_entity_poly.pdbx_seq_one_letter_code
_entity_poly.pdbx_strand_id
1 'polypeptide(L)'
;LQQHWQQLYETSETLLKINDYERIVLVKNYVCPAIAIISKSLEHDEQMFRMVYDALPLKEGETEPMMNIVAWRANDTFISVVFPRYKHRPDCYFAEKEQQFLVSPGSLDMAGLMILPREIDFERITPTLAEHIMREVSLSDEAMHEVIKHICQHNVSSWKQEPTVSVGIVSAEKIHFRLNGSYLIDGELITGEQTVEYSKGEILWQSAYLRELVFTPKDQESSFSLDDVTIGLNFHWERKEVQTFLGTLHLIVDNGKIYAINELPVEEYLTSVISSEMSATSSLELLKAHAVISRSWLLAQIEKRKSLGKGTEHQEVSTVRTDNELVRWFDREDHTLFDVCADDHCQRYQGITKATSPHVKMAIDATRGQVLFSEGSICDARFSKCCGGISEEFQYCWENIRKPYLLSVEDKAPLGSVPTMDLTDEEAAREWILSSPEAFCNTHDGVVLGQVLNNYDQETQDFYRWTVEFTQAGLSALIAQKTGIDFGEIKNLVPLSRGKSGRIYRMRIEGTKLSYVIGKELEIRRALSESHLYSSAFVVDSYDIVNGVPQHFRLTGAGWGHGVGLCQIGAAMMGEKGYDYQQILYHYYKNAEVRRLYE
;
A
#
# COMPACT_ATOMS: atom_id res chain seq x y z
N LEU A 1 -21.37 19.81 -22.78
CA LEU A 1 -21.51 19.68 -21.33
C LEU A 1 -21.31 18.21 -20.91
N GLN A 2 -22.08 17.24 -21.42
CA GLN A 2 -22.01 15.82 -21.05
C GLN A 2 -20.61 15.20 -21.27
N GLN A 3 -19.97 15.41 -22.42
CA GLN A 3 -18.63 14.92 -22.71
C GLN A 3 -17.57 15.50 -21.75
N HIS A 4 -17.70 16.78 -21.41
CA HIS A 4 -16.80 17.43 -20.45
C HIS A 4 -16.94 16.80 -19.06
N TRP A 5 -18.18 16.59 -18.59
CA TRP A 5 -18.43 15.94 -17.31
C TRP A 5 -17.95 14.48 -17.29
N GLN A 6 -18.08 13.76 -18.41
CA GLN A 6 -17.56 12.41 -18.52
C GLN A 6 -16.04 12.37 -18.28
N GLN A 7 -15.27 13.23 -18.94
CA GLN A 7 -13.83 13.33 -18.71
C GLN A 7 -13.48 13.65 -17.25
N LEU A 8 -14.23 14.55 -16.62
CA LEU A 8 -13.98 14.94 -15.23
C LEU A 8 -14.20 13.78 -14.27
N TYR A 9 -15.33 13.07 -14.30
CA TYR A 9 -15.60 12.02 -13.33
C TYR A 9 -14.80 10.73 -13.60
N GLU A 10 -14.41 10.44 -14.84
CA GLU A 10 -13.55 9.30 -15.17
C GLU A 10 -12.13 9.45 -14.62
N THR A 11 -11.63 10.68 -14.50
CA THR A 11 -10.28 10.98 -13.97
C THR A 11 -10.28 11.36 -12.50
N SER A 12 -11.39 11.21 -11.79
CA SER A 12 -11.61 11.70 -10.43
C SER A 12 -11.61 10.56 -9.40
N GLU A 13 -11.57 10.92 -8.12
CA GLU A 13 -11.46 9.99 -7.01
C GLU A 13 -12.80 9.29 -6.70
N THR A 14 -12.79 7.96 -6.69
CA THR A 14 -13.96 7.17 -6.29
C THR A 14 -14.08 7.13 -4.76
N LEU A 15 -15.19 7.64 -4.22
CA LEU A 15 -15.51 7.64 -2.79
C LEU A 15 -16.20 6.34 -2.35
N LEU A 16 -17.09 5.82 -3.19
CA LEU A 16 -17.82 4.58 -2.94
C LEU A 16 -17.93 3.81 -4.26
N LYS A 17 -17.69 2.51 -4.22
CA LYS A 17 -17.82 1.60 -5.34
C LYS A 17 -18.74 0.45 -4.95
N ILE A 18 -19.87 0.28 -5.66
CA ILE A 18 -20.76 -0.86 -5.51
C ILE A 18 -20.26 -2.01 -6.40
N ASN A 19 -19.90 -1.68 -7.66
CA ASN A 19 -19.30 -2.60 -8.63
C ASN A 19 -18.53 -1.78 -9.68
N ASP A 20 -18.00 -2.41 -10.74
CA ASP A 20 -17.18 -1.74 -11.75
C ASP A 20 -17.89 -0.64 -12.54
N TYR A 21 -19.22 -0.62 -12.53
CA TYR A 21 -20.06 0.30 -13.30
C TYR A 21 -20.84 1.28 -12.43
N GLU A 22 -20.82 1.11 -11.10
CA GLU A 22 -21.68 1.83 -10.16
C GLU A 22 -20.86 2.37 -9.00
N ARG A 23 -20.75 3.71 -8.95
CA ARG A 23 -19.85 4.38 -8.00
C ARG A 23 -20.26 5.82 -7.71
N ILE A 24 -19.83 6.31 -6.56
CA ILE A 24 -19.82 7.72 -6.18
C ILE A 24 -18.40 8.26 -6.32
N VAL A 25 -18.25 9.41 -6.99
CA VAL A 25 -16.95 9.99 -7.34
C VAL A 25 -16.89 11.43 -6.85
N LEU A 26 -15.81 11.81 -6.15
CA LEU A 26 -15.49 13.21 -5.89
C LEU A 26 -14.80 13.78 -7.12
N VAL A 27 -15.47 14.73 -7.79
CA VAL A 27 -14.95 15.32 -9.02
C VAL A 27 -13.80 16.27 -8.69
N LYS A 28 -12.62 15.95 -9.22
CA LYS A 28 -11.41 16.78 -9.11
C LYS A 28 -11.28 17.74 -10.29
N ASN A 29 -10.51 18.80 -10.11
CA ASN A 29 -10.20 19.80 -11.16
C ASN A 29 -11.43 20.54 -11.71
N TYR A 30 -12.46 20.73 -10.89
CA TYR A 30 -13.58 21.60 -11.18
C TYR A 30 -13.56 22.85 -10.29
N VAL A 31 -14.23 23.91 -10.73
CA VAL A 31 -14.19 25.24 -10.07
C VAL A 31 -14.86 25.28 -8.69
N CYS A 32 -15.75 24.33 -8.41
CA CYS A 32 -16.44 24.18 -7.12
C CYS A 32 -16.62 22.71 -6.77
N PRO A 33 -16.90 22.35 -5.51
CA PRO A 33 -17.15 20.97 -5.10
C PRO A 33 -18.28 20.33 -5.89
N ALA A 34 -18.04 19.11 -6.40
CA ALA A 34 -19.03 18.33 -7.12
C ALA A 34 -18.84 16.83 -6.82
N ILE A 35 -19.96 16.12 -6.67
CA ILE A 35 -20.00 14.67 -6.45
C ILE A 35 -20.77 14.04 -7.60
N ALA A 36 -20.15 13.13 -8.35
CA ALA A 36 -20.82 12.40 -9.42
C ALA A 36 -21.27 11.01 -8.94
N ILE A 37 -22.48 10.62 -9.30
CA ILE A 37 -23.06 9.31 -9.07
C ILE A 37 -23.20 8.66 -10.44
N ILE A 38 -22.64 7.48 -10.62
CA ILE A 38 -22.68 6.71 -11.87
C ILE A 38 -23.32 5.36 -11.57
N SER A 39 -24.38 5.00 -12.29
CA SER A 39 -25.11 3.76 -12.09
C SER A 39 -25.69 3.19 -13.37
N LYS A 40 -25.85 1.87 -13.44
CA LYS A 40 -26.62 1.16 -14.47
C LYS A 40 -28.02 0.76 -14.00
N SER A 41 -28.30 0.86 -12.71
CA SER A 41 -29.56 0.54 -12.08
C SER A 41 -30.17 1.79 -11.44
N LEU A 42 -31.45 2.03 -11.68
CA LEU A 42 -32.18 3.15 -11.07
C LEU A 42 -32.28 2.96 -9.54
N GLU A 43 -32.37 1.72 -9.07
CA GLU A 43 -32.40 1.39 -7.64
C GLU A 43 -31.06 1.74 -6.97
N HIS A 44 -29.93 1.40 -7.58
CA HIS A 44 -28.61 1.76 -7.06
C HIS A 44 -28.35 3.27 -7.18
N ASP A 45 -28.83 3.93 -8.24
CA ASP A 45 -28.75 5.39 -8.37
C ASP A 45 -29.46 6.08 -7.20
N GLU A 46 -30.70 5.66 -6.88
CA GLU A 46 -31.46 6.18 -5.74
C GLU A 46 -30.73 5.91 -4.40
N GLN A 47 -30.20 4.72 -4.19
CA GLN A 47 -29.47 4.38 -2.97
C GLN A 47 -28.21 5.26 -2.81
N MET A 48 -27.40 5.39 -3.87
CA MET A 48 -26.19 6.22 -3.84
C MET A 48 -26.54 7.71 -3.70
N PHE A 49 -27.61 8.18 -4.36
CA PHE A 49 -28.08 9.55 -4.19
C PHE A 49 -28.52 9.82 -2.73
N ARG A 50 -29.24 8.88 -2.11
CA ARG A 50 -29.65 8.99 -0.70
C ARG A 50 -28.43 9.07 0.22
N MET A 51 -27.38 8.29 -0.02
CA MET A 51 -26.11 8.35 0.75
C MET A 51 -25.47 9.74 0.64
N VAL A 52 -25.42 10.32 -0.56
CA VAL A 52 -24.91 11.68 -0.76
C VAL A 52 -25.80 12.71 -0.06
N TYR A 53 -27.13 12.58 -0.20
CA TYR A 53 -28.11 13.47 0.42
C TYR A 53 -27.98 13.50 1.94
N ASP A 54 -27.94 12.33 2.57
CA ASP A 54 -27.84 12.17 4.04
C ASP A 54 -26.48 12.64 4.59
N ALA A 55 -25.45 12.67 3.75
CA ALA A 55 -24.13 13.19 4.11
C ALA A 55 -24.04 14.72 4.08
N LEU A 56 -24.94 15.41 3.36
CA LEU A 56 -24.90 16.85 3.23
C LEU A 56 -25.35 17.55 4.53
N PRO A 57 -24.72 18.67 4.91
CA PRO A 57 -25.12 19.40 6.13
C PRO A 57 -26.50 20.02 5.97
N LEU A 58 -27.32 19.84 7.00
CA LEU A 58 -28.63 20.47 7.13
C LEU A 58 -28.50 21.75 7.96
N LYS A 59 -28.93 22.89 7.44
CA LYS A 59 -28.95 24.13 8.21
C LYS A 59 -30.07 24.14 9.24
N GLU A 60 -29.83 24.84 10.33
CA GLU A 60 -30.81 25.01 11.40
C GLU A 60 -32.11 25.66 10.84
N GLY A 61 -33.23 24.96 11.03
CA GLY A 61 -34.55 25.37 10.55
C GLY A 61 -34.90 24.97 9.12
N GLU A 62 -33.99 24.34 8.38
CA GLU A 62 -34.25 23.80 7.03
C GLU A 62 -34.62 22.32 7.12
N THR A 63 -35.44 21.86 6.19
CA THR A 63 -35.89 20.45 6.10
C THR A 63 -35.09 19.63 5.10
N GLU A 64 -34.31 20.27 4.24
CA GLU A 64 -33.53 19.66 3.16
C GLU A 64 -32.15 20.30 3.07
N PRO A 65 -31.10 19.53 2.72
CA PRO A 65 -29.79 20.10 2.46
C PRO A 65 -29.77 20.92 1.16
N MET A 66 -28.98 21.97 1.16
CA MET A 66 -28.86 22.82 -0.03
C MET A 66 -27.95 22.18 -1.07
N MET A 67 -28.47 21.93 -2.26
CA MET A 67 -27.72 21.40 -3.40
C MET A 67 -28.30 21.84 -4.73
N ASN A 68 -27.50 21.72 -5.78
CA ASN A 68 -27.97 21.70 -7.16
C ASN A 68 -27.66 20.34 -7.78
N ILE A 69 -28.45 19.88 -8.72
CA ILE A 69 -28.27 18.59 -9.36
C ILE A 69 -28.45 18.77 -10.87
N VAL A 70 -27.58 18.12 -11.65
CA VAL A 70 -27.78 17.82 -13.06
C VAL A 70 -27.72 16.32 -13.25
N ALA A 71 -28.68 15.78 -13.99
CA ALA A 71 -28.73 14.35 -14.26
C ALA A 71 -29.02 14.10 -15.74
N TRP A 72 -28.43 13.04 -16.29
CA TRP A 72 -28.69 12.58 -17.64
C TRP A 72 -28.47 11.08 -17.76
N ARG A 73 -28.88 10.53 -18.87
CA ARG A 73 -28.63 9.15 -19.25
C ARG A 73 -27.71 9.11 -20.46
N ALA A 74 -26.61 8.36 -20.36
CA ALA A 74 -25.70 8.07 -21.47
C ALA A 74 -25.72 6.56 -21.73
N ASN A 75 -26.28 6.13 -22.86
CA ASN A 75 -26.56 4.73 -23.16
C ASN A 75 -27.37 4.09 -22.01
N ASP A 76 -26.84 3.05 -21.35
CA ASP A 76 -27.48 2.35 -20.23
C ASP A 76 -27.00 2.84 -18.86
N THR A 77 -26.30 3.99 -18.78
CA THR A 77 -25.76 4.53 -17.56
C THR A 77 -26.50 5.79 -17.14
N PHE A 78 -26.97 5.85 -15.91
CA PHE A 78 -27.49 7.04 -15.24
C PHE A 78 -26.31 7.79 -14.62
N ILE A 79 -26.27 9.09 -14.83
CA ILE A 79 -25.24 9.97 -14.27
C ILE A 79 -25.95 11.14 -13.59
N SER A 80 -25.66 11.32 -12.30
CA SER A 80 -26.14 12.44 -11.49
C SER A 80 -24.95 13.19 -10.92
N VAL A 81 -24.88 14.49 -11.10
CA VAL A 81 -23.85 15.34 -10.51
C VAL A 81 -24.49 16.27 -9.50
N VAL A 82 -24.09 16.13 -8.25
CA VAL A 82 -24.57 16.93 -7.12
C VAL A 82 -23.54 18.01 -6.80
N PHE A 83 -24.00 19.24 -6.70
CA PHE A 83 -23.22 20.41 -6.28
C PHE A 83 -23.67 20.82 -4.87
N PRO A 84 -22.93 20.48 -3.82
CA PRO A 84 -23.24 20.86 -2.45
C PRO A 84 -23.19 22.37 -2.26
N ARG A 85 -24.23 22.95 -1.65
CA ARG A 85 -24.39 24.40 -1.53
C ARG A 85 -24.37 24.87 -0.08
N TYR A 86 -23.81 26.06 0.12
CA TYR A 86 -23.86 26.76 1.39
C TYR A 86 -24.92 27.87 1.40
N LYS A 87 -25.12 28.59 0.28
CA LYS A 87 -26.10 29.66 0.13
C LYS A 87 -26.68 29.72 -1.29
N HIS A 88 -27.88 30.26 -1.44
CA HIS A 88 -28.55 30.35 -2.74
C HIS A 88 -27.93 31.38 -3.68
N ARG A 89 -27.46 32.51 -3.13
CA ARG A 89 -26.97 33.66 -3.88
C ARG A 89 -25.66 34.19 -3.31
N PRO A 90 -24.75 34.65 -4.17
CA PRO A 90 -23.51 35.29 -3.74
C PRO A 90 -23.78 36.68 -3.17
N ASP A 91 -22.83 37.24 -2.43
CA ASP A 91 -22.98 38.55 -1.78
C ASP A 91 -23.12 39.68 -2.81
N CYS A 92 -22.48 39.55 -3.98
CA CYS A 92 -22.64 40.50 -5.08
C CYS A 92 -24.07 40.62 -5.60
N TYR A 93 -24.93 39.63 -5.38
CA TYR A 93 -26.37 39.73 -5.74
C TYR A 93 -27.08 40.81 -4.90
N PHE A 94 -26.72 40.98 -3.65
CA PHE A 94 -27.33 41.91 -2.70
C PHE A 94 -26.60 43.26 -2.62
N ALA A 95 -25.52 43.43 -3.40
CA ALA A 95 -24.75 44.70 -3.41
C ALA A 95 -25.58 45.84 -4.00
N GLU A 96 -25.21 47.10 -3.74
CA GLU A 96 -25.92 48.25 -4.22
C GLU A 96 -25.37 48.76 -5.58
N LYS A 97 -26.31 49.21 -6.43
CA LYS A 97 -26.05 49.96 -7.69
C LYS A 97 -25.00 49.28 -8.59
N GLU A 98 -23.91 49.96 -8.87
CA GLU A 98 -22.86 49.55 -9.80
C GLU A 98 -22.08 48.31 -9.35
N GLN A 99 -22.11 47.99 -8.05
CA GLN A 99 -21.45 46.81 -7.49
C GLN A 99 -22.35 45.56 -7.56
N GLN A 100 -23.65 45.77 -7.83
CA GLN A 100 -24.57 44.66 -7.93
C GLN A 100 -24.30 43.82 -9.18
N PHE A 101 -24.28 42.50 -8.98
CA PHE A 101 -24.18 41.49 -10.03
C PHE A 101 -25.37 40.55 -9.90
N LEU A 102 -26.34 40.63 -10.85
CA LEU A 102 -27.59 39.91 -10.71
C LEU A 102 -27.42 38.46 -11.19
N VAL A 103 -26.86 37.62 -10.34
CA VAL A 103 -26.66 36.20 -10.61
C VAL A 103 -27.18 35.34 -9.45
N SER A 104 -27.91 34.28 -9.76
CA SER A 104 -28.41 33.31 -8.80
C SER A 104 -28.09 31.93 -9.33
N PRO A 105 -26.89 31.38 -9.06
CA PRO A 105 -26.44 30.16 -9.70
C PRO A 105 -27.40 28.99 -9.46
N GLY A 106 -27.96 28.46 -10.54
CA GLY A 106 -28.79 27.26 -10.58
C GLY A 106 -27.99 26.04 -11.02
N SER A 107 -28.67 24.94 -11.29
CA SER A 107 -28.03 23.67 -11.68
C SER A 107 -27.20 23.78 -12.97
N LEU A 108 -27.65 24.52 -13.96
CA LEU A 108 -26.90 24.71 -15.20
C LEU A 108 -25.66 25.59 -15.00
N ASP A 109 -25.82 26.65 -14.18
CA ASP A 109 -24.71 27.53 -13.87
C ASP A 109 -23.59 26.75 -13.14
N MET A 110 -23.97 25.97 -12.13
CA MET A 110 -23.05 25.12 -11.39
C MET A 110 -22.39 24.04 -12.26
N ALA A 111 -23.09 23.62 -13.33
CA ALA A 111 -22.55 22.65 -14.28
C ALA A 111 -21.68 23.28 -15.40
N GLY A 112 -21.46 24.58 -15.38
CA GLY A 112 -20.58 25.31 -16.32
C GLY A 112 -21.27 26.09 -17.41
N LEU A 113 -22.57 26.32 -17.31
CA LEU A 113 -23.34 27.18 -18.22
C LEU A 113 -23.99 28.32 -17.42
N MET A 114 -23.22 29.38 -17.14
CA MET A 114 -23.69 30.50 -16.35
C MET A 114 -24.68 31.39 -17.14
N ILE A 115 -25.86 31.66 -16.55
CA ILE A 115 -26.93 32.45 -17.12
C ILE A 115 -26.93 33.83 -16.44
N LEU A 116 -26.71 34.88 -17.23
CA LEU A 116 -26.69 36.26 -16.78
C LEU A 116 -27.85 37.00 -17.42
N PRO A 117 -28.87 37.43 -16.63
CA PRO A 117 -30.08 38.02 -17.17
C PRO A 117 -29.93 39.47 -17.64
N ARG A 118 -28.88 40.18 -17.23
CA ARG A 118 -28.61 41.57 -17.61
C ARG A 118 -27.40 41.65 -18.54
N GLU A 119 -27.50 42.42 -19.61
CA GLU A 119 -26.41 42.64 -20.57
C GLU A 119 -25.17 43.23 -19.89
N ILE A 120 -25.33 44.17 -18.97
CA ILE A 120 -24.23 44.77 -18.21
C ILE A 120 -23.46 43.74 -17.38
N ASP A 121 -24.10 42.71 -16.83
CA ASP A 121 -23.45 41.66 -16.08
C ASP A 121 -22.71 40.69 -17.00
N PHE A 122 -23.28 40.44 -18.19
CA PHE A 122 -22.64 39.62 -19.23
C PHE A 122 -21.36 40.28 -19.76
N GLU A 123 -21.34 41.61 -19.91
CA GLU A 123 -20.15 42.35 -20.34
C GLU A 123 -19.05 42.39 -19.24
N ARG A 124 -19.43 42.31 -17.97
CA ARG A 124 -18.54 42.45 -16.81
C ARG A 124 -18.03 41.12 -16.28
N ILE A 125 -18.60 39.99 -16.65
CA ILE A 125 -18.18 38.69 -16.15
C ILE A 125 -16.76 38.36 -16.62
N THR A 126 -15.96 37.86 -15.72
CA THR A 126 -14.63 37.30 -16.02
C THR A 126 -14.57 35.88 -15.51
N PRO A 127 -13.66 35.03 -16.04
CA PRO A 127 -13.46 33.67 -15.52
C PRO A 127 -13.22 33.66 -14.00
N THR A 128 -12.38 34.56 -13.50
CA THR A 128 -12.07 34.68 -12.05
C THR A 128 -13.31 35.05 -11.23
N LEU A 129 -14.16 35.97 -11.73
CA LEU A 129 -15.39 36.34 -11.04
C LEU A 129 -16.40 35.20 -11.04
N ALA A 130 -16.54 34.49 -12.16
CA ALA A 130 -17.41 33.32 -12.26
C ALA A 130 -16.98 32.22 -11.29
N GLU A 131 -15.68 31.92 -11.22
CA GLU A 131 -15.11 30.97 -10.26
C GLU A 131 -15.38 31.40 -8.82
N HIS A 132 -15.13 32.67 -8.50
CA HIS A 132 -15.40 33.21 -7.17
C HIS A 132 -16.87 33.05 -6.77
N ILE A 133 -17.79 33.41 -7.64
CA ILE A 133 -19.24 33.25 -7.42
C ILE A 133 -19.62 31.80 -7.14
N MET A 134 -19.10 30.87 -7.93
CA MET A 134 -19.40 29.44 -7.78
C MET A 134 -18.86 28.87 -6.47
N ARG A 135 -17.62 29.23 -6.10
CA ARG A 135 -17.01 28.83 -4.82
C ARG A 135 -17.73 29.43 -3.62
N GLU A 136 -18.09 30.71 -3.68
CA GLU A 136 -18.78 31.42 -2.60
C GLU A 136 -20.13 30.81 -2.23
N VAL A 137 -20.88 30.29 -3.19
CA VAL A 137 -22.19 29.65 -2.95
C VAL A 137 -22.10 28.17 -2.60
N SER A 138 -20.94 27.55 -2.73
CA SER A 138 -20.69 26.13 -2.47
C SER A 138 -20.26 25.88 -1.01
N LEU A 139 -20.25 24.61 -0.59
CA LEU A 139 -19.68 24.23 0.70
C LEU A 139 -18.17 24.51 0.72
N SER A 140 -17.65 24.85 1.92
CA SER A 140 -16.21 24.98 2.15
C SER A 140 -15.51 23.63 2.06
N ASP A 141 -14.18 23.68 1.93
CA ASP A 141 -13.35 22.46 1.89
C ASP A 141 -13.47 21.64 3.19
N GLU A 142 -13.60 22.31 4.35
CA GLU A 142 -13.79 21.64 5.65
C GLU A 142 -15.16 20.92 5.69
N ALA A 143 -16.23 21.58 5.27
CA ALA A 143 -17.56 20.98 5.22
C ALA A 143 -17.62 19.82 4.21
N MET A 144 -16.95 19.94 3.07
CA MET A 144 -16.81 18.86 2.09
C MET A 144 -16.04 17.67 2.66
N HIS A 145 -15.03 17.91 3.47
CA HIS A 145 -14.29 16.82 4.13
C HIS A 145 -15.22 15.95 5.01
N GLU A 146 -16.11 16.57 5.78
CA GLU A 146 -17.09 15.82 6.58
C GLU A 146 -18.11 15.06 5.70
N VAL A 147 -18.55 15.64 4.58
CA VAL A 147 -19.43 14.96 3.61
C VAL A 147 -18.74 13.72 3.03
N ILE A 148 -17.50 13.86 2.59
CA ILE A 148 -16.69 12.76 2.05
C ILE A 148 -16.54 11.65 3.09
N LYS A 149 -16.16 12.00 4.31
CA LYS A 149 -16.02 11.07 5.43
C LYS A 149 -17.31 10.29 5.69
N HIS A 150 -18.47 10.96 5.64
CA HIS A 150 -19.77 10.32 5.85
C HIS A 150 -20.11 9.33 4.71
N ILE A 151 -19.92 9.71 3.45
CA ILE A 151 -20.13 8.81 2.29
C ILE A 151 -19.20 7.60 2.40
N CYS A 152 -17.93 7.81 2.73
CA CYS A 152 -16.94 6.75 2.86
C CYS A 152 -17.21 5.80 4.03
N GLN A 153 -17.93 6.23 5.08
CA GLN A 153 -18.37 5.34 6.17
C GLN A 153 -19.29 4.21 5.67
N HIS A 154 -20.04 4.44 4.59
CA HIS A 154 -20.86 3.41 3.96
C HIS A 154 -20.04 2.38 3.17
N ASN A 155 -18.84 2.73 2.74
CA ASN A 155 -17.92 1.81 2.05
C ASN A 155 -17.37 0.71 2.99
N VAL A 156 -17.26 1.02 4.28
CA VAL A 156 -16.76 0.10 5.32
C VAL A 156 -17.79 -0.98 5.68
N SER A 157 -19.06 -0.81 5.31
CA SER A 157 -20.15 -1.75 5.65
C SER A 157 -20.12 -3.07 4.84
N SER A 158 -19.19 -3.24 3.89
CA SER A 158 -19.07 -4.47 3.09
C SER A 158 -18.50 -5.67 3.87
N TRP A 159 -17.79 -5.41 4.97
CA TRP A 159 -17.18 -6.44 5.81
C TRP A 159 -18.06 -6.74 7.04
N LYS A 160 -19.23 -7.36 6.85
CA LYS A 160 -20.10 -7.75 7.97
C LYS A 160 -19.60 -8.99 8.73
N GLN A 161 -18.72 -9.75 8.10
CA GLN A 161 -18.12 -10.98 8.64
C GLN A 161 -16.62 -10.96 8.38
N GLU A 162 -15.89 -11.71 9.19
CA GLU A 162 -14.46 -11.93 8.96
C GLU A 162 -14.22 -12.48 7.55
N PRO A 163 -13.37 -11.84 6.75
CA PRO A 163 -13.04 -12.34 5.41
C PRO A 163 -12.09 -13.53 5.46
N THR A 164 -12.09 -14.31 4.39
CA THR A 164 -11.08 -15.35 4.11
C THR A 164 -9.99 -14.77 3.21
N VAL A 165 -8.79 -15.34 3.31
CA VAL A 165 -7.63 -15.04 2.47
C VAL A 165 -7.14 -16.32 1.82
N SER A 166 -6.71 -16.24 0.56
CA SER A 166 -6.05 -17.30 -0.17
C SER A 166 -4.54 -17.02 -0.26
N VAL A 167 -3.73 -17.99 0.21
CA VAL A 167 -2.27 -17.87 0.33
C VAL A 167 -1.59 -18.91 -0.54
N GLY A 168 -0.84 -18.50 -1.56
CA GLY A 168 -0.01 -19.37 -2.36
C GLY A 168 1.22 -19.82 -1.58
N ILE A 169 1.36 -21.13 -1.34
CA ILE A 169 2.45 -21.68 -0.51
C ILE A 169 3.61 -22.21 -1.37
N VAL A 170 3.32 -23.12 -2.29
CA VAL A 170 4.33 -23.76 -3.13
C VAL A 170 3.75 -24.09 -4.51
N SER A 171 4.62 -24.08 -5.53
CA SER A 171 4.28 -24.59 -6.86
C SER A 171 5.31 -25.59 -7.34
N ALA A 172 4.87 -26.77 -7.79
CA ALA A 172 5.74 -27.83 -8.27
C ALA A 172 5.01 -28.76 -9.27
N GLU A 173 5.75 -29.54 -10.03
CA GLU A 173 5.18 -30.61 -10.87
C GLU A 173 4.64 -31.78 -10.01
N LYS A 174 5.18 -31.94 -8.80
CA LYS A 174 4.78 -32.96 -7.84
C LYS A 174 4.77 -32.39 -6.43
N ILE A 175 3.68 -32.63 -5.70
CA ILE A 175 3.51 -32.15 -4.32
C ILE A 175 3.16 -33.35 -3.44
N HIS A 176 3.91 -33.49 -2.35
CA HIS A 176 3.63 -34.44 -1.27
C HIS A 176 3.07 -33.64 -0.08
N PHE A 177 2.01 -34.15 0.50
CA PHE A 177 1.38 -33.56 1.66
C PHE A 177 0.71 -34.59 2.56
N ARG A 178 0.52 -34.20 3.81
CA ARG A 178 -0.17 -35.04 4.81
C ARG A 178 -1.38 -34.30 5.37
N LEU A 179 -2.52 -34.93 5.40
CA LEU A 179 -3.74 -34.50 6.06
C LEU A 179 -3.71 -34.99 7.51
N ASN A 180 -3.46 -34.04 8.45
CA ASN A 180 -3.41 -34.31 9.90
C ASN A 180 -4.81 -34.07 10.48
N GLY A 181 -5.63 -35.09 10.52
CA GLY A 181 -7.04 -35.01 10.86
C GLY A 181 -7.94 -35.41 9.69
N SER A 182 -9.22 -35.10 9.78
CA SER A 182 -10.21 -35.46 8.77
C SER A 182 -10.50 -34.31 7.82
N TYR A 183 -10.35 -34.56 6.54
CA TYR A 183 -10.69 -33.62 5.47
C TYR A 183 -11.83 -34.19 4.62
N LEU A 184 -12.58 -33.30 4.01
CA LEU A 184 -13.63 -33.61 3.05
C LEU A 184 -13.17 -33.23 1.64
N ILE A 185 -13.39 -34.15 0.69
CA ILE A 185 -13.27 -33.90 -0.74
C ILE A 185 -14.49 -34.54 -1.42
N ASP A 186 -15.27 -33.76 -2.15
CA ASP A 186 -16.54 -34.19 -2.80
C ASP A 186 -17.50 -34.95 -1.84
N GLY A 187 -17.46 -34.59 -0.54
CA GLY A 187 -18.28 -35.21 0.51
C GLY A 187 -17.70 -36.48 1.11
N GLU A 188 -16.58 -36.98 0.61
CA GLU A 188 -15.87 -38.14 1.15
C GLU A 188 -14.79 -37.74 2.16
N LEU A 189 -14.65 -38.53 3.23
CA LEU A 189 -13.61 -38.32 4.24
C LEU A 189 -12.28 -38.89 3.78
N ILE A 190 -11.23 -38.08 3.92
CA ILE A 190 -9.86 -38.46 3.63
C ILE A 190 -8.90 -38.00 4.73
N THR A 191 -7.81 -38.73 4.93
CA THR A 191 -6.75 -38.42 5.91
C THR A 191 -5.42 -39.02 5.45
N GLY A 192 -4.33 -38.66 6.10
CA GLY A 192 -3.00 -39.27 5.91
C GLY A 192 -2.23 -38.72 4.72
N GLU A 193 -1.22 -39.49 4.29
CA GLU A 193 -0.29 -39.10 3.23
C GLU A 193 -0.98 -39.10 1.87
N GLN A 194 -0.71 -38.04 1.12
CA GLN A 194 -1.22 -37.80 -0.22
C GLN A 194 -0.09 -37.35 -1.15
N THR A 195 -0.26 -37.67 -2.43
CA THR A 195 0.64 -37.21 -3.48
C THR A 195 -0.16 -36.83 -4.70
N VAL A 196 0.16 -35.68 -5.28
CA VAL A 196 -0.39 -35.21 -6.55
C VAL A 196 0.75 -34.96 -7.53
N GLU A 197 0.50 -35.18 -8.83
CA GLU A 197 1.49 -35.01 -9.89
C GLU A 197 0.84 -34.29 -11.09
N TYR A 198 1.53 -33.32 -11.66
CA TYR A 198 1.11 -32.65 -12.89
C TYR A 198 1.28 -33.63 -14.07
N SER A 199 0.22 -33.89 -14.80
CA SER A 199 0.25 -34.74 -15.97
C SER A 199 -0.80 -34.32 -17.00
N LYS A 200 -0.36 -34.12 -18.26
CA LYS A 200 -1.24 -33.81 -19.40
C LYS A 200 -2.13 -32.57 -19.23
N GLY A 201 -1.69 -31.59 -18.45
CA GLY A 201 -2.46 -30.37 -18.21
C GLY A 201 -3.41 -30.45 -17.02
N GLU A 202 -3.39 -31.52 -16.25
CA GLU A 202 -4.28 -31.80 -15.12
C GLU A 202 -3.50 -32.36 -13.93
N ILE A 203 -4.13 -32.42 -12.76
CA ILE A 203 -3.62 -33.07 -11.55
C ILE A 203 -3.94 -34.55 -11.62
N LEU A 204 -2.91 -35.39 -11.61
CA LEU A 204 -3.07 -36.82 -11.41
C LEU A 204 -3.09 -37.14 -9.91
N TRP A 205 -4.23 -37.59 -9.40
CA TRP A 205 -4.44 -38.03 -8.03
C TRP A 205 -5.26 -39.32 -7.97
N GLN A 206 -4.79 -40.31 -7.23
CA GLN A 206 -5.47 -41.62 -7.07
C GLN A 206 -5.94 -42.24 -8.42
N SER A 207 -5.14 -42.10 -9.48
CA SER A 207 -5.43 -42.54 -10.85
C SER A 207 -6.52 -41.76 -11.59
N ALA A 208 -7.04 -40.65 -11.03
CA ALA A 208 -7.94 -39.71 -11.68
C ALA A 208 -7.19 -38.48 -12.17
N TYR A 209 -7.66 -37.88 -13.28
CA TYR A 209 -7.20 -36.62 -13.81
C TYR A 209 -8.22 -35.54 -13.47
N LEU A 210 -7.78 -34.49 -12.76
CA LEU A 210 -8.63 -33.44 -12.20
C LEU A 210 -8.02 -32.08 -12.47
N ARG A 211 -8.85 -31.02 -12.62
CA ARG A 211 -8.36 -29.66 -12.82
C ARG A 211 -8.00 -28.97 -11.52
N GLU A 212 -8.73 -29.32 -10.47
CA GLU A 212 -8.55 -28.80 -9.13
C GLU A 212 -8.93 -29.85 -8.09
N LEU A 213 -8.40 -29.69 -6.88
CA LEU A 213 -8.72 -30.49 -5.70
C LEU A 213 -8.86 -29.55 -4.51
N VAL A 214 -9.98 -29.68 -3.77
CA VAL A 214 -10.25 -28.86 -2.59
C VAL A 214 -10.45 -29.77 -1.38
N PHE A 215 -9.49 -29.74 -0.46
CA PHE A 215 -9.52 -30.49 0.79
C PHE A 215 -9.99 -29.54 1.91
N THR A 216 -11.25 -29.68 2.33
CA THR A 216 -11.86 -28.86 3.38
C THR A 216 -11.76 -29.56 4.74
N PRO A 217 -11.23 -28.91 5.79
CA PRO A 217 -11.15 -29.51 7.12
C PRO A 217 -12.54 -29.79 7.68
N LYS A 218 -12.71 -30.95 8.31
CA LYS A 218 -13.97 -31.32 8.95
C LYS A 218 -14.19 -30.61 10.29
N ASP A 219 -13.10 -30.29 10.96
CA ASP A 219 -13.07 -29.60 12.26
C ASP A 219 -11.93 -28.59 12.32
N GLN A 220 -11.96 -27.74 13.33
CA GLN A 220 -10.96 -26.67 13.51
C GLN A 220 -9.56 -27.17 13.95
N GLU A 221 -9.46 -28.42 14.41
CA GLU A 221 -8.19 -29.01 14.84
C GLU A 221 -7.45 -29.69 13.68
N SER A 222 -8.17 -29.97 12.57
CA SER A 222 -7.58 -30.56 11.37
C SER A 222 -6.60 -29.60 10.71
N SER A 223 -5.43 -30.11 10.35
CA SER A 223 -4.36 -29.37 9.67
C SER A 223 -3.79 -30.19 8.51
N PHE A 224 -3.04 -29.57 7.63
CA PHE A 224 -2.27 -30.27 6.62
C PHE A 224 -0.81 -29.82 6.63
N SER A 225 0.08 -30.73 6.29
CA SER A 225 1.52 -30.45 6.17
C SER A 225 1.95 -30.59 4.71
N LEU A 226 2.71 -29.61 4.22
CA LEU A 226 3.35 -29.64 2.91
C LEU A 226 4.83 -29.90 3.09
N ASP A 227 5.36 -30.82 2.28
CA ASP A 227 6.79 -31.09 2.22
C ASP A 227 7.48 -30.09 1.27
N ASP A 228 8.79 -29.93 1.44
CA ASP A 228 9.65 -29.13 0.55
C ASP A 228 9.21 -27.68 0.33
N VAL A 229 8.56 -27.03 1.32
CA VAL A 229 8.24 -25.61 1.23
C VAL A 229 9.53 -24.82 1.29
N THR A 230 9.82 -24.06 0.21
CA THR A 230 11.00 -23.20 0.14
C THR A 230 10.73 -21.92 0.91
N ILE A 231 11.63 -21.56 1.84
CA ILE A 231 11.61 -20.31 2.59
C ILE A 231 12.87 -19.51 2.29
N GLY A 232 12.76 -18.16 2.31
CA GLY A 232 13.85 -17.26 2.00
C GLY A 232 14.28 -17.32 0.53
N LEU A 233 13.33 -17.31 -0.36
CA LEU A 233 13.56 -17.40 -1.80
C LEU A 233 14.55 -16.32 -2.29
N ASN A 234 15.66 -16.76 -2.92
CA ASN A 234 16.76 -15.92 -3.38
C ASN A 234 17.60 -15.23 -2.26
N PHE A 235 17.43 -15.61 -1.00
CA PHE A 235 18.32 -15.19 0.09
C PHE A 235 19.41 -16.24 0.34
N HIS A 236 20.51 -15.84 0.97
CA HIS A 236 21.65 -16.73 1.31
C HIS A 236 21.26 -17.85 2.30
N TRP A 237 20.10 -17.74 2.97
CA TRP A 237 19.56 -18.72 3.92
C TRP A 237 18.38 -19.51 3.34
N GLU A 238 18.16 -19.49 2.01
CA GLU A 238 17.14 -20.30 1.34
C GLU A 238 17.28 -21.77 1.72
N ARG A 239 16.16 -22.37 2.16
CA ARG A 239 16.07 -23.77 2.51
C ARG A 239 14.67 -24.32 2.33
N LYS A 240 14.55 -25.65 2.35
CA LYS A 240 13.28 -26.36 2.32
C LYS A 240 12.91 -26.85 3.69
N GLU A 241 11.66 -26.67 4.07
CA GLU A 241 11.10 -27.12 5.36
C GLU A 241 9.74 -27.81 5.13
N VAL A 242 9.35 -28.69 6.07
CA VAL A 242 7.98 -29.14 6.20
C VAL A 242 7.20 -28.10 6.95
N GLN A 243 6.11 -27.60 6.37
CA GLN A 243 5.26 -26.61 7.02
C GLN A 243 3.83 -27.14 7.18
N THR A 244 3.21 -26.79 8.31
CA THR A 244 1.85 -27.23 8.68
C THR A 244 0.90 -26.04 8.73
N PHE A 245 -0.31 -26.22 8.17
CA PHE A 245 -1.29 -25.17 7.97
C PHE A 245 -2.66 -25.60 8.47
N LEU A 246 -3.44 -24.66 8.98
CA LEU A 246 -4.88 -24.81 9.22
C LEU A 246 -5.68 -24.43 7.97
N GLY A 247 -6.97 -24.72 7.99
CA GLY A 247 -7.88 -24.31 6.92
C GLY A 247 -7.89 -25.24 5.72
N THR A 248 -8.36 -24.75 4.59
CA THR A 248 -8.56 -25.50 3.35
C THR A 248 -7.27 -25.56 2.53
N LEU A 249 -6.95 -26.73 1.99
CA LEU A 249 -5.92 -26.88 0.96
C LEU A 249 -6.59 -26.97 -0.41
N HIS A 250 -6.31 -25.99 -1.26
CA HIS A 250 -6.76 -25.93 -2.64
C HIS A 250 -5.58 -26.13 -3.60
N LEU A 251 -5.65 -27.15 -4.43
CA LEU A 251 -4.64 -27.47 -5.44
C LEU A 251 -5.21 -27.18 -6.82
N ILE A 252 -4.51 -26.37 -7.61
CA ILE A 252 -4.91 -25.99 -8.98
C ILE A 252 -3.72 -26.08 -9.93
N VAL A 253 -4.00 -26.25 -11.22
CA VAL A 253 -2.97 -26.27 -12.27
C VAL A 253 -2.90 -24.92 -12.95
N ASP A 254 -1.68 -24.39 -13.07
CA ASP A 254 -1.37 -23.24 -13.90
C ASP A 254 0.08 -23.35 -14.43
N ASN A 255 0.31 -22.90 -15.67
CA ASN A 255 1.64 -22.85 -16.31
C ASN A 255 2.50 -24.13 -16.15
N GLY A 256 1.87 -25.31 -16.24
CA GLY A 256 2.57 -26.61 -16.18
C GLY A 256 2.98 -27.04 -14.78
N LYS A 257 2.44 -26.42 -13.73
CA LYS A 257 2.68 -26.76 -12.32
C LYS A 257 1.38 -26.85 -11.54
N ILE A 258 1.44 -27.54 -10.42
CA ILE A 258 0.39 -27.55 -9.40
C ILE A 258 0.74 -26.47 -8.37
N TYR A 259 -0.20 -25.62 -8.05
CA TYR A 259 -0.11 -24.62 -6.99
C TYR A 259 -0.88 -25.11 -5.76
N ALA A 260 -0.21 -25.13 -4.61
CA ALA A 260 -0.86 -25.37 -3.32
C ALA A 260 -1.22 -24.04 -2.69
N ILE A 261 -2.51 -23.81 -2.51
CA ILE A 261 -3.09 -22.59 -1.97
C ILE A 261 -3.78 -22.94 -0.65
N ASN A 262 -3.50 -22.18 0.40
CA ASN A 262 -4.17 -22.30 1.68
C ASN A 262 -5.26 -21.23 1.80
N GLU A 263 -6.48 -21.64 2.10
CA GLU A 263 -7.61 -20.72 2.34
C GLU A 263 -8.04 -20.79 3.81
N LEU A 264 -8.06 -19.63 4.49
CA LEU A 264 -8.36 -19.56 5.92
C LEU A 264 -8.89 -18.16 6.31
N PRO A 265 -9.52 -18.01 7.51
CA PRO A 265 -9.92 -16.71 8.06
C PRO A 265 -8.72 -15.78 8.24
N VAL A 266 -8.95 -14.47 8.07
CA VAL A 266 -7.89 -13.42 8.16
C VAL A 266 -7.21 -13.41 9.53
N GLU A 267 -7.94 -13.61 10.62
CA GLU A 267 -7.33 -13.58 11.97
C GLU A 267 -6.41 -14.79 12.22
N GLU A 268 -6.72 -15.93 11.65
CA GLU A 268 -5.83 -17.11 11.68
C GLU A 268 -4.57 -16.89 10.83
N TYR A 269 -4.72 -16.30 9.64
CA TYR A 269 -3.59 -15.88 8.81
C TYR A 269 -2.67 -14.91 9.56
N LEU A 270 -3.23 -13.87 10.19
CA LEU A 270 -2.46 -12.88 10.93
C LEU A 270 -1.74 -13.46 12.15
N THR A 271 -2.34 -14.46 12.81
CA THR A 271 -1.67 -15.17 13.91
C THR A 271 -0.36 -15.80 13.44
N SER A 272 -0.36 -16.42 12.26
CA SER A 272 0.86 -16.95 11.65
C SER A 272 1.84 -15.86 11.23
N VAL A 273 1.36 -14.81 10.56
CA VAL A 273 2.21 -13.69 10.10
C VAL A 273 2.92 -13.03 11.28
N ILE A 274 2.19 -12.66 12.32
CA ILE A 274 2.78 -12.00 13.50
C ILE A 274 3.79 -12.92 14.19
N SER A 275 3.50 -14.22 14.30
CA SER A 275 4.43 -15.21 14.87
C SER A 275 5.68 -15.44 14.01
N SER A 276 5.59 -15.17 12.70
CA SER A 276 6.71 -15.31 11.75
C SER A 276 7.56 -14.06 11.65
N GLU A 277 6.95 -12.87 11.81
CA GLU A 277 7.59 -11.57 11.71
C GLU A 277 8.19 -11.09 13.04
N MET A 278 7.55 -11.42 14.17
CA MET A 278 7.89 -10.93 15.49
C MET A 278 8.35 -12.04 16.44
N SER A 279 9.20 -11.68 17.39
CA SER A 279 9.62 -12.60 18.45
C SER A 279 8.49 -12.85 19.47
N ALA A 280 8.52 -14.02 20.10
CA ALA A 280 7.66 -14.34 21.24
C ALA A 280 7.84 -13.39 22.46
N THR A 281 8.97 -12.68 22.52
CA THR A 281 9.31 -11.70 23.56
C THR A 281 8.84 -10.29 23.28
N SER A 282 8.21 -10.05 22.12
CA SER A 282 7.73 -8.72 21.74
C SER A 282 6.68 -8.19 22.72
N SER A 283 6.72 -6.87 22.96
CA SER A 283 5.75 -6.22 23.83
C SER A 283 4.33 -6.34 23.24
N LEU A 284 3.33 -6.44 24.12
CA LEU A 284 1.92 -6.57 23.67
C LEU A 284 1.48 -5.41 22.79
N GLU A 285 1.95 -4.20 23.08
CA GLU A 285 1.56 -3.00 22.32
C GLU A 285 2.21 -2.97 20.93
N LEU A 286 3.45 -3.44 20.79
CA LEU A 286 4.07 -3.67 19.48
C LEU A 286 3.27 -4.70 18.65
N LEU A 287 2.92 -5.84 19.26
CA LEU A 287 2.15 -6.90 18.59
C LEU A 287 0.77 -6.41 18.15
N LYS A 288 0.06 -5.62 18.97
CA LYS A 288 -1.22 -4.99 18.61
C LYS A 288 -1.06 -4.03 17.43
N ALA A 289 -0.05 -3.15 17.47
CA ALA A 289 0.22 -2.24 16.36
C ALA A 289 0.51 -3.02 15.06
N HIS A 290 1.34 -4.06 15.16
CA HIS A 290 1.69 -4.88 14.00
C HIS A 290 0.49 -5.68 13.46
N ALA A 291 -0.40 -6.19 14.32
CA ALA A 291 -1.63 -6.85 13.91
C ALA A 291 -2.56 -5.91 13.13
N VAL A 292 -2.73 -4.66 13.59
CA VAL A 292 -3.55 -3.66 12.88
C VAL A 292 -2.96 -3.31 11.51
N ILE A 293 -1.65 -3.06 11.42
CA ILE A 293 -1.04 -2.71 10.12
C ILE A 293 -1.00 -3.89 9.14
N SER A 294 -0.71 -5.10 9.62
CA SER A 294 -0.70 -6.30 8.77
C SER A 294 -2.09 -6.60 8.21
N ARG A 295 -3.13 -6.44 9.04
CA ARG A 295 -4.54 -6.56 8.61
C ARG A 295 -4.91 -5.48 7.61
N SER A 296 -4.54 -4.22 7.87
CA SER A 296 -4.81 -3.10 6.97
C SER A 296 -4.18 -3.32 5.60
N TRP A 297 -2.90 -3.68 5.58
CA TRP A 297 -2.18 -3.96 4.36
C TRP A 297 -2.83 -5.11 3.58
N LEU A 298 -3.11 -6.25 4.22
CA LEU A 298 -3.74 -7.40 3.59
C LEU A 298 -5.09 -7.05 2.95
N LEU A 299 -5.99 -6.42 3.73
CA LEU A 299 -7.33 -6.10 3.27
C LEU A 299 -7.32 -5.03 2.17
N ALA A 300 -6.41 -4.05 2.23
CA ALA A 300 -6.22 -3.08 1.16
C ALA A 300 -5.79 -3.76 -0.16
N GLN A 301 -4.96 -4.81 -0.07
CA GLN A 301 -4.56 -5.57 -1.26
C GLN A 301 -5.69 -6.43 -1.82
N ILE A 302 -6.49 -7.06 -0.97
CA ILE A 302 -7.68 -7.82 -1.39
C ILE A 302 -8.69 -6.88 -2.06
N GLU A 303 -8.92 -5.68 -1.51
CA GLU A 303 -9.79 -4.68 -2.14
C GLU A 303 -9.25 -4.20 -3.49
N LYS A 304 -7.95 -3.88 -3.57
CA LYS A 304 -7.31 -3.50 -4.84
C LYS A 304 -7.53 -4.59 -5.90
N ARG A 305 -7.29 -5.86 -5.56
CA ARG A 305 -7.51 -6.99 -6.48
C ARG A 305 -8.96 -7.12 -6.94
N LYS A 306 -9.92 -7.00 -6.02
CA LYS A 306 -11.36 -7.04 -6.35
C LYS A 306 -11.76 -5.90 -7.29
N SER A 307 -11.14 -4.73 -7.13
CA SER A 307 -11.42 -3.55 -7.95
C SER A 307 -10.88 -3.65 -9.38
N LEU A 308 -9.77 -4.37 -9.59
CA LEU A 308 -9.16 -4.53 -10.91
C LEU A 308 -9.94 -5.52 -11.82
N GLY A 309 -10.87 -6.32 -11.27
CA GLY A 309 -11.73 -7.25 -12.03
C GLY A 309 -10.95 -8.44 -12.64
N LYS A 310 -11.64 -9.57 -12.86
CA LYS A 310 -11.10 -10.68 -13.65
C LYS A 310 -11.11 -10.28 -15.13
N GLY A 311 -9.97 -9.82 -15.66
CA GLY A 311 -9.78 -9.65 -17.11
C GLY A 311 -9.46 -8.25 -17.64
N THR A 312 -9.24 -7.26 -16.80
CA THR A 312 -8.62 -6.01 -17.23
C THR A 312 -7.12 -6.10 -17.04
N GLU A 313 -6.38 -6.36 -18.13
CA GLU A 313 -4.94 -6.08 -18.21
C GLU A 313 -4.70 -4.57 -18.12
N HIS A 314 -4.91 -3.97 -16.96
CA HIS A 314 -4.25 -2.74 -16.62
C HIS A 314 -2.87 -3.12 -16.05
N GLN A 315 -1.94 -3.43 -16.95
CA GLN A 315 -0.53 -3.29 -16.65
C GLN A 315 -0.29 -1.81 -16.32
N GLU A 316 -0.43 -1.44 -15.06
CA GLU A 316 0.25 -0.25 -14.59
C GLU A 316 1.72 -0.47 -14.89
N VAL A 317 2.32 0.45 -15.64
CA VAL A 317 3.70 0.33 -16.11
C VAL A 317 4.61 0.42 -14.89
N SER A 318 4.93 -0.74 -14.29
CA SER A 318 5.87 -0.85 -13.17
C SER A 318 7.34 -0.68 -13.61
N THR A 319 7.58 -0.52 -14.91
CA THR A 319 8.90 -0.37 -15.48
C THR A 319 8.88 0.68 -16.59
N VAL A 320 9.72 1.71 -16.44
CA VAL A 320 10.03 2.67 -17.49
C VAL A 320 11.46 2.39 -17.94
N ARG A 321 11.64 1.99 -19.21
CA ARG A 321 12.95 1.72 -19.81
C ARG A 321 13.14 2.59 -21.05
N THR A 322 14.24 3.33 -21.06
CA THR A 322 14.71 4.13 -22.19
C THR A 322 16.16 3.74 -22.52
N ASP A 323 16.76 4.38 -23.53
CA ASP A 323 18.17 4.16 -23.89
C ASP A 323 19.13 4.54 -22.75
N ASN A 324 18.72 5.43 -21.83
CA ASN A 324 19.57 6.00 -20.78
C ASN A 324 19.09 5.75 -19.36
N GLU A 325 17.92 5.13 -19.18
CA GLU A 325 17.32 4.99 -17.85
C GLU A 325 16.47 3.71 -17.74
N LEU A 326 16.57 3.05 -16.57
CA LEU A 326 15.68 1.99 -16.10
C LEU A 326 15.13 2.38 -14.74
N VAL A 327 13.86 2.75 -14.68
CA VAL A 327 13.11 2.96 -13.43
C VAL A 327 12.15 1.79 -13.27
N ARG A 328 12.30 1.04 -12.20
CA ARG A 328 11.46 -0.14 -11.91
C ARG A 328 11.01 -0.12 -10.46
N TRP A 329 9.73 -0.36 -10.27
CA TRP A 329 9.17 -0.69 -8.96
C TRP A 329 8.46 -2.04 -9.04
N PHE A 330 8.39 -2.73 -7.91
CA PHE A 330 7.80 -4.06 -7.84
C PHE A 330 6.44 -3.91 -7.17
N ASP A 331 5.38 -3.98 -7.96
CA ASP A 331 4.02 -4.06 -7.47
C ASP A 331 3.56 -5.53 -7.43
N ARG A 332 2.47 -5.79 -6.72
CA ARG A 332 1.97 -7.15 -6.40
C ARG A 332 1.13 -7.80 -7.49
N GLU A 333 1.16 -7.28 -8.71
CA GLU A 333 0.33 -7.74 -9.82
C GLU A 333 0.65 -9.17 -10.30
N ASP A 334 1.70 -9.79 -9.76
CA ASP A 334 2.14 -11.13 -10.16
C ASP A 334 1.27 -12.27 -9.61
N HIS A 335 0.32 -11.99 -8.67
CA HIS A 335 -0.54 -13.01 -8.08
C HIS A 335 -1.96 -12.98 -8.67
N THR A 336 -2.21 -13.81 -9.67
CA THR A 336 -3.53 -13.93 -10.30
C THR A 336 -4.38 -15.04 -9.70
N LEU A 337 -3.74 -16.07 -9.09
CA LEU A 337 -4.40 -17.29 -8.60
C LEU A 337 -4.83 -17.19 -7.12
N PHE A 338 -4.17 -16.36 -6.33
CA PHE A 338 -4.39 -16.22 -4.88
C PHE A 338 -4.18 -14.77 -4.44
N ASP A 339 -4.58 -14.42 -3.21
CA ASP A 339 -4.51 -13.05 -2.70
C ASP A 339 -3.09 -12.63 -2.35
N VAL A 340 -2.33 -13.50 -1.68
CA VAL A 340 -0.96 -13.25 -1.20
C VAL A 340 -0.12 -14.52 -1.34
N CYS A 341 1.21 -14.37 -1.44
CA CYS A 341 2.13 -15.50 -1.28
C CYS A 341 2.61 -15.62 0.17
N ALA A 342 3.20 -16.76 0.49
CA ALA A 342 3.72 -17.07 1.83
C ALA A 342 5.09 -16.44 2.12
N ASP A 343 5.76 -15.81 1.14
CA ASP A 343 7.13 -15.30 1.22
C ASP A 343 7.19 -13.79 1.48
N ASP A 344 8.39 -13.29 1.73
CA ASP A 344 8.73 -11.88 2.02
C ASP A 344 8.25 -10.86 0.97
N HIS A 345 7.92 -11.31 -0.24
CA HIS A 345 7.27 -10.47 -1.25
C HIS A 345 5.93 -9.89 -0.76
N CYS A 346 5.17 -10.64 0.02
CA CYS A 346 3.92 -10.23 0.65
C CYS A 346 4.12 -10.02 2.15
N GLN A 347 3.74 -10.99 2.95
CA GLN A 347 3.98 -11.07 4.39
C GLN A 347 4.39 -12.50 4.69
N ARG A 348 5.41 -12.69 5.51
CA ARG A 348 5.92 -14.01 5.83
C ARG A 348 4.86 -14.85 6.53
N TYR A 349 4.40 -15.91 5.88
CA TYR A 349 3.38 -16.81 6.37
C TYR A 349 3.92 -18.25 6.43
N GLN A 350 3.94 -18.85 7.62
CA GLN A 350 4.49 -20.19 7.84
C GLN A 350 3.48 -21.15 8.52
N GLY A 351 2.19 -20.83 8.42
CA GLY A 351 1.12 -21.61 9.03
C GLY A 351 1.29 -21.70 10.56
N ILE A 352 1.01 -22.87 11.12
CA ILE A 352 1.18 -23.18 12.54
C ILE A 352 2.54 -23.82 12.86
N THR A 353 3.47 -23.86 11.91
CA THR A 353 4.82 -24.43 12.09
C THR A 353 5.63 -23.66 13.14
N LYS A 354 5.44 -22.34 13.20
CA LYS A 354 6.02 -21.52 14.26
C LYS A 354 5.10 -21.49 15.47
N ALA A 355 5.69 -21.71 16.65
CA ALA A 355 4.96 -21.65 17.91
C ALA A 355 4.39 -20.25 18.14
N THR A 356 3.08 -20.16 18.26
CA THR A 356 2.39 -18.91 18.59
C THR A 356 2.54 -18.61 20.09
N SER A 357 3.02 -17.41 20.42
CA SER A 357 3.05 -16.99 21.83
C SER A 357 1.63 -16.60 22.29
N PRO A 358 1.33 -16.77 23.59
CA PRO A 358 0.05 -16.27 24.14
C PRO A 358 -0.18 -14.77 23.88
N HIS A 359 0.90 -13.97 23.84
CA HIS A 359 0.84 -12.54 23.56
C HIS A 359 0.36 -12.24 22.13
N VAL A 360 0.77 -13.04 21.14
CA VAL A 360 0.29 -12.89 19.75
C VAL A 360 -1.22 -13.09 19.71
N LYS A 361 -1.73 -14.18 20.31
CA LYS A 361 -3.18 -14.42 20.36
C LYS A 361 -3.91 -13.30 21.07
N MET A 362 -3.42 -12.84 22.23
CA MET A 362 -3.99 -11.70 22.95
C MET A 362 -4.02 -10.41 22.11
N ALA A 363 -2.97 -10.15 21.32
CA ALA A 363 -2.89 -8.97 20.45
C ALA A 363 -3.90 -9.05 19.31
N ILE A 364 -4.03 -10.20 18.64
CA ILE A 364 -4.99 -10.47 17.57
C ILE A 364 -6.43 -10.31 18.11
N ASP A 365 -6.76 -10.98 19.22
CA ASP A 365 -8.10 -10.91 19.82
C ASP A 365 -8.46 -9.48 20.25
N ALA A 366 -7.52 -8.73 20.85
CA ALA A 366 -7.74 -7.36 21.30
C ALA A 366 -7.93 -6.36 20.15
N THR A 367 -7.35 -6.65 19.00
CA THR A 367 -7.41 -5.79 17.80
C THR A 367 -8.27 -6.38 16.68
N ARG A 368 -9.06 -7.43 16.96
CA ARG A 368 -9.88 -8.12 15.96
C ARG A 368 -10.66 -7.13 15.10
N GLY A 369 -10.58 -7.30 13.79
CA GLY A 369 -11.23 -6.45 12.80
C GLY A 369 -10.74 -5.01 12.70
N GLN A 370 -9.77 -4.59 13.51
CA GLN A 370 -9.25 -3.20 13.47
C GLN A 370 -8.27 -3.01 12.32
N VAL A 371 -8.45 -1.92 11.57
CA VAL A 371 -7.58 -1.48 10.48
C VAL A 371 -7.27 0.00 10.60
N LEU A 372 -6.22 0.44 9.93
CA LEU A 372 -5.99 1.84 9.63
C LEU A 372 -6.83 2.26 8.43
N PHE A 373 -7.49 3.40 8.56
CA PHE A 373 -8.40 3.94 7.56
C PHE A 373 -8.07 5.41 7.29
N SER A 374 -8.05 5.83 6.04
CA SER A 374 -7.76 7.22 5.63
C SER A 374 -8.51 7.53 4.34
N GLU A 375 -9.07 8.74 4.24
CA GLU A 375 -9.74 9.25 3.04
C GLU A 375 -10.70 8.24 2.37
N GLY A 376 -11.49 7.54 3.19
CA GLY A 376 -12.52 6.62 2.68
C GLY A 376 -12.04 5.23 2.30
N SER A 377 -10.80 4.86 2.55
CA SER A 377 -10.24 3.55 2.20
C SER A 377 -9.38 2.95 3.30
N ILE A 378 -9.23 1.62 3.27
CA ILE A 378 -8.27 0.92 4.12
C ILE A 378 -6.85 1.31 3.67
N CYS A 379 -6.00 1.64 4.63
CA CYS A 379 -4.62 2.04 4.35
C CYS A 379 -3.77 0.86 3.86
N ASP A 380 -3.04 1.06 2.79
CA ASP A 380 -1.88 0.22 2.40
C ASP A 380 -0.74 0.45 3.40
N ALA A 381 -0.87 -0.14 4.59
CA ALA A 381 -0.04 0.15 5.75
C ALA A 381 1.33 -0.56 5.65
N ARG A 382 2.29 0.11 5.01
CA ARG A 382 3.66 -0.38 4.82
C ARG A 382 4.48 -0.30 6.10
N PHE A 383 5.44 -1.22 6.27
CA PHE A 383 6.37 -1.23 7.39
C PHE A 383 7.75 -1.73 6.94
N SER A 384 8.78 -1.37 7.68
CA SER A 384 10.17 -1.79 7.40
C SER A 384 10.94 -2.00 8.69
N LYS A 385 12.06 -2.71 8.61
CA LYS A 385 12.90 -3.07 9.76
C LYS A 385 13.41 -1.83 10.52
N CYS A 386 14.04 -0.88 9.79
CA CYS A 386 14.62 0.33 10.37
C CYS A 386 14.54 1.51 9.41
N CYS A 387 13.92 2.62 9.83
CA CYS A 387 13.82 3.81 8.99
C CYS A 387 15.15 4.60 8.89
N GLY A 388 16.06 4.44 9.87
CA GLY A 388 17.32 5.18 9.95
C GLY A 388 17.20 6.55 10.60
N GLY A 389 16.08 6.80 11.32
CA GLY A 389 15.77 8.02 12.08
C GLY A 389 14.73 8.93 11.42
N ILE A 390 14.48 8.77 10.13
CA ILE A 390 13.42 9.47 9.38
C ILE A 390 12.77 8.45 8.44
N SER A 391 11.42 8.37 8.46
CA SER A 391 10.69 7.49 7.55
C SER A 391 10.58 8.09 6.16
N GLU A 392 10.39 7.22 5.14
CA GLU A 392 10.27 7.60 3.73
C GLU A 392 8.81 7.75 3.32
N GLU A 393 8.56 8.46 2.22
CA GLU A 393 7.24 8.56 1.59
C GLU A 393 7.08 7.54 0.45
N PHE A 394 5.86 7.05 0.26
CA PHE A 394 5.51 5.95 -0.66
C PHE A 394 6.01 6.14 -2.09
N GLN A 395 5.82 7.32 -2.67
CA GLN A 395 6.11 7.62 -4.09
C GLN A 395 7.60 7.50 -4.47
N TYR A 396 8.50 7.47 -3.49
CA TYR A 396 9.93 7.29 -3.76
C TYR A 396 10.35 5.83 -3.89
N CYS A 397 9.52 4.91 -3.37
CA CYS A 397 9.77 3.47 -3.43
C CYS A 397 8.96 2.75 -4.51
N TRP A 398 7.72 3.17 -4.74
CA TRP A 398 6.77 2.57 -5.68
C TRP A 398 6.28 3.57 -6.73
N GLU A 399 5.04 3.44 -7.18
CA GLU A 399 4.41 4.37 -8.12
C GLU A 399 4.42 5.82 -7.60
N ASN A 400 4.38 6.78 -8.53
CA ASN A 400 4.46 8.20 -8.18
C ASN A 400 3.11 8.75 -7.69
N ILE A 401 2.56 8.11 -6.63
CA ILE A 401 1.31 8.49 -5.97
C ILE A 401 1.61 8.83 -4.52
N ARG A 402 1.20 10.02 -4.09
CA ARG A 402 1.33 10.42 -2.68
C ARG A 402 0.21 9.77 -1.86
N LYS A 403 0.57 9.06 -0.81
CA LYS A 403 -0.36 8.50 0.18
C LYS A 403 -0.40 9.43 1.40
N PRO A 404 -1.53 10.05 1.74
CA PRO A 404 -1.59 11.06 2.81
C PRO A 404 -1.29 10.50 4.21
N TYR A 405 -1.39 9.19 4.38
CA TYR A 405 -1.07 8.49 5.63
C TYR A 405 0.35 7.90 5.68
N LEU A 406 1.14 7.95 4.59
CA LEU A 406 2.53 7.50 4.52
C LEU A 406 3.47 8.70 4.29
N LEU A 407 3.34 9.70 5.15
CA LEU A 407 4.22 10.87 5.16
C LEU A 407 5.48 10.59 5.96
N SER A 408 6.55 11.29 5.63
CA SER A 408 7.80 11.23 6.36
C SER A 408 7.65 11.80 7.77
N VAL A 409 8.18 11.08 8.78
CA VAL A 409 8.21 11.49 10.18
C VAL A 409 9.59 11.28 10.78
N GLU A 410 9.99 12.11 11.75
CA GLU A 410 11.16 11.87 12.60
C GLU A 410 10.82 10.77 13.62
N ASP A 411 11.65 9.74 13.70
CA ASP A 411 11.48 8.58 14.57
C ASP A 411 11.90 8.88 16.03
N LYS A 412 11.31 9.94 16.58
CA LYS A 412 11.57 10.43 17.96
C LYS A 412 10.38 11.17 18.55
N ALA A 413 10.46 11.55 19.82
CA ALA A 413 9.52 12.47 20.45
C ALA A 413 9.80 13.95 20.04
N PRO A 414 8.76 14.82 19.93
CA PRO A 414 7.35 14.50 20.08
C PRO A 414 6.81 13.64 18.92
N LEU A 415 5.78 12.82 19.22
CA LEU A 415 5.27 11.84 18.27
C LEU A 415 4.77 12.48 16.97
N GLY A 416 5.12 11.86 15.85
CA GLY A 416 4.69 12.27 14.52
C GLY A 416 5.25 13.62 14.07
N SER A 417 6.40 14.01 14.55
CA SER A 417 7.09 15.23 14.12
C SER A 417 7.46 15.17 12.64
N VAL A 418 7.21 16.26 11.93
CA VAL A 418 7.69 16.42 10.54
C VAL A 418 9.21 16.62 10.56
N PRO A 419 9.95 16.00 9.64
CA PRO A 419 11.40 16.19 9.55
C PRO A 419 11.80 17.67 9.44
N THR A 420 12.76 18.04 10.28
CA THR A 420 13.28 19.41 10.31
C THR A 420 14.39 19.63 9.28
N MET A 421 15.07 18.57 8.84
CA MET A 421 16.08 18.59 7.78
C MET A 421 15.47 18.15 6.45
N ASP A 422 15.84 18.82 5.36
CA ASP A 422 15.45 18.41 4.01
C ASP A 422 16.52 17.49 3.42
N LEU A 423 16.34 16.17 3.64
CA LEU A 423 17.27 15.15 3.13
C LEU A 423 17.12 14.86 1.63
N THR A 424 16.32 15.62 0.90
CA THR A 424 16.35 15.62 -0.57
C THR A 424 17.57 16.37 -1.10
N ASP A 425 18.19 17.22 -0.28
CA ASP A 425 19.47 17.85 -0.54
C ASP A 425 20.63 16.89 -0.24
N GLU A 426 21.61 16.81 -1.14
CA GLU A 426 22.70 15.83 -1.06
C GLU A 426 23.65 16.10 0.12
N GLU A 427 23.94 17.36 0.44
CA GLU A 427 24.85 17.72 1.53
C GLU A 427 24.18 17.45 2.88
N ALA A 428 22.90 17.82 3.04
CA ALA A 428 22.11 17.53 4.22
C ALA A 428 21.94 16.01 4.42
N ALA A 429 21.69 15.27 3.36
CA ALA A 429 21.60 13.80 3.42
C ALA A 429 22.95 13.17 3.83
N ARG A 430 24.06 13.66 3.29
CA ARG A 430 25.40 13.21 3.66
C ARG A 430 25.70 13.47 5.14
N GLU A 431 25.43 14.67 5.64
CA GLU A 431 25.61 15.00 7.05
C GLU A 431 24.78 14.10 7.96
N TRP A 432 23.48 13.91 7.63
CA TRP A 432 22.57 13.03 8.36
C TRP A 432 23.05 11.58 8.41
N ILE A 433 23.41 11.02 7.27
CA ILE A 433 23.84 9.62 7.15
C ILE A 433 25.14 9.36 7.91
N LEU A 434 26.10 10.28 7.83
CA LEU A 434 27.39 10.16 8.52
C LEU A 434 27.31 10.47 10.02
N SER A 435 26.23 11.11 10.47
CA SER A 435 25.94 11.35 11.88
C SER A 435 25.12 10.19 12.47
N SER A 436 24.94 10.19 13.79
CA SER A 436 24.12 9.22 14.50
C SER A 436 23.14 9.92 15.44
N PRO A 437 22.16 10.70 14.89
CA PRO A 437 21.24 11.46 15.71
C PRO A 437 20.32 10.56 16.53
N GLU A 438 19.77 11.11 17.61
CA GLU A 438 18.84 10.40 18.48
C GLU A 438 17.55 10.03 17.71
N ALA A 439 17.13 8.77 17.83
CA ALA A 439 15.90 8.23 17.28
C ALA A 439 15.46 7.01 18.10
N PHE A 440 14.18 6.63 18.04
CA PHE A 440 13.70 5.40 18.67
C PHE A 440 14.43 4.18 18.10
N CYS A 441 14.66 4.13 16.78
CA CYS A 441 15.38 3.04 16.14
C CYS A 441 16.91 3.12 16.26
N ASN A 442 17.47 4.17 16.86
CA ASN A 442 18.90 4.25 17.17
C ASN A 442 19.16 3.56 18.51
N THR A 443 19.16 2.24 18.51
CA THR A 443 19.35 1.43 19.72
C THR A 443 20.25 0.24 19.45
N HIS A 444 21.05 -0.11 20.46
CA HIS A 444 21.82 -1.36 20.54
C HIS A 444 21.31 -2.26 21.67
N ASP A 445 20.13 -1.95 22.23
CA ASP A 445 19.52 -2.77 23.27
C ASP A 445 19.10 -4.13 22.69
N GLY A 446 19.75 -5.18 23.13
CA GLY A 446 19.49 -6.55 22.68
C GLY A 446 18.07 -7.03 22.99
N VAL A 447 17.40 -6.49 24.03
CA VAL A 447 16.01 -6.82 24.35
C VAL A 447 15.09 -6.22 23.28
N VAL A 448 15.30 -4.97 22.91
CA VAL A 448 14.53 -4.30 21.85
C VAL A 448 14.75 -4.96 20.49
N LEU A 449 16.02 -5.15 20.11
CA LEU A 449 16.37 -5.77 18.84
C LEU A 449 15.85 -7.22 18.75
N GLY A 450 15.92 -7.97 19.85
CA GLY A 450 15.41 -9.33 19.92
C GLY A 450 13.89 -9.48 19.71
N GLN A 451 13.11 -8.39 19.80
CA GLN A 451 11.68 -8.40 19.52
C GLN A 451 11.35 -8.45 18.02
N VAL A 452 12.21 -7.88 17.19
CA VAL A 452 11.95 -7.66 15.75
C VAL A 452 12.95 -8.38 14.84
N LEU A 453 13.95 -9.06 15.43
CA LEU A 453 14.93 -9.83 14.69
C LEU A 453 14.64 -11.33 14.84
N ASN A 454 14.43 -11.98 13.72
CA ASN A 454 14.42 -13.44 13.66
C ASN A 454 15.83 -13.97 13.84
N ASN A 455 15.99 -15.25 14.20
CA ASN A 455 17.29 -15.88 14.47
C ASN A 455 18.32 -15.70 13.34
N TYR A 456 17.87 -15.39 12.11
CA TYR A 456 18.71 -15.19 10.93
C TYR A 456 19.22 -13.76 10.76
N ASP A 457 18.53 -12.77 11.33
CA ASP A 457 18.90 -11.35 11.29
C ASP A 457 19.78 -10.93 12.48
N GLN A 458 20.15 -11.88 13.36
CA GLN A 458 20.93 -11.58 14.55
C GLN A 458 22.45 -11.51 14.31
N GLU A 459 22.90 -11.72 13.08
CA GLU A 459 24.32 -11.66 12.71
C GLU A 459 24.89 -10.25 12.70
N THR A 460 24.04 -9.21 12.67
CA THR A 460 24.45 -7.81 12.73
C THR A 460 23.59 -7.00 13.70
N GLN A 461 24.16 -5.92 14.24
CA GLN A 461 23.45 -4.91 15.04
C GLN A 461 23.42 -3.54 14.34
N ASP A 462 23.96 -3.44 13.12
CA ASP A 462 24.19 -2.20 12.39
C ASP A 462 22.96 -1.79 11.57
N PHE A 463 21.76 -1.86 12.16
CA PHE A 463 20.50 -1.51 11.46
C PHE A 463 20.31 -0.01 11.28
N TYR A 464 20.80 0.79 12.22
CA TYR A 464 20.65 2.24 12.20
C TYR A 464 21.65 2.90 11.26
N ARG A 465 22.92 2.47 11.32
CA ARG A 465 24.02 2.89 10.43
C ARG A 465 24.84 1.66 10.04
N TRP A 466 25.24 1.62 8.78
CA TRP A 466 25.97 0.49 8.22
C TRP A 466 27.04 0.94 7.22
N THR A 467 28.01 0.08 6.96
CA THR A 467 29.07 0.31 5.97
C THR A 467 29.30 -0.95 5.17
N VAL A 468 29.46 -0.80 3.83
CA VAL A 468 29.80 -1.87 2.90
C VAL A 468 30.94 -1.40 2.01
N GLU A 469 31.93 -2.26 1.79
CA GLU A 469 33.08 -1.98 0.92
C GLU A 469 33.10 -2.90 -0.28
N PHE A 470 33.51 -2.34 -1.41
CA PHE A 470 33.68 -3.07 -2.67
C PHE A 470 35.06 -2.78 -3.25
N THR A 471 35.65 -3.80 -3.88
CA THR A 471 36.72 -3.60 -4.84
C THR A 471 36.14 -3.21 -6.19
N GLN A 472 36.91 -2.51 -7.03
CA GLN A 472 36.50 -2.15 -8.38
C GLN A 472 35.98 -3.34 -9.20
N ALA A 473 36.76 -4.45 -9.22
CA ALA A 473 36.38 -5.65 -9.97
C ALA A 473 35.09 -6.28 -9.45
N GLY A 474 34.92 -6.36 -8.10
CA GLY A 474 33.74 -6.91 -7.46
C GLY A 474 32.48 -6.09 -7.76
N LEU A 475 32.55 -4.76 -7.62
CA LEU A 475 31.42 -3.86 -7.89
C LEU A 475 31.02 -3.89 -9.36
N SER A 476 31.97 -3.83 -10.29
CA SER A 476 31.69 -3.86 -11.74
C SER A 476 31.03 -5.18 -12.16
N ALA A 477 31.54 -6.32 -11.65
CA ALA A 477 30.94 -7.63 -11.94
C ALA A 477 29.54 -7.77 -11.36
N LEU A 478 29.33 -7.33 -10.11
CA LEU A 478 28.04 -7.37 -9.42
C LEU A 478 26.98 -6.54 -10.17
N ILE A 479 27.29 -5.28 -10.49
CA ILE A 479 26.36 -4.40 -11.21
C ILE A 479 26.02 -4.97 -12.58
N ALA A 480 27.01 -5.46 -13.32
CA ALA A 480 26.78 -6.05 -14.63
C ALA A 480 25.88 -7.30 -14.54
N GLN A 481 26.11 -8.16 -13.56
CA GLN A 481 25.29 -9.34 -13.31
C GLN A 481 23.83 -8.98 -12.96
N LYS A 482 23.65 -8.00 -12.06
CA LYS A 482 22.31 -7.64 -11.55
C LYS A 482 21.47 -6.81 -12.52
N THR A 483 22.11 -5.94 -13.29
CA THR A 483 21.41 -5.07 -14.26
C THR A 483 21.33 -5.65 -15.67
N GLY A 484 22.20 -6.61 -16.00
CA GLY A 484 22.39 -7.10 -17.36
C GLY A 484 23.10 -6.09 -18.28
N ILE A 485 23.73 -5.05 -17.72
CA ILE A 485 24.39 -3.95 -18.46
C ILE A 485 25.89 -3.96 -18.18
N ASP A 486 26.70 -3.98 -19.21
CA ASP A 486 28.17 -3.88 -19.10
C ASP A 486 28.60 -2.41 -19.07
N PHE A 487 28.87 -1.89 -17.90
CA PHE A 487 29.38 -0.54 -17.67
C PHE A 487 30.90 -0.41 -17.88
N GLY A 488 31.62 -1.54 -18.03
CA GLY A 488 33.06 -1.57 -17.89
C GLY A 488 33.49 -1.40 -16.43
N GLU A 489 34.59 -0.68 -16.20
CA GLU A 489 35.02 -0.32 -14.86
C GLU A 489 34.15 0.84 -14.34
N ILE A 490 33.61 0.71 -13.13
CA ILE A 490 32.78 1.74 -12.50
C ILE A 490 33.65 2.92 -12.09
N LYS A 491 33.28 4.11 -12.53
CA LYS A 491 33.96 5.37 -12.16
C LYS A 491 33.26 6.06 -11.01
N ASN A 492 31.91 6.04 -11.01
CA ASN A 492 31.15 6.75 -10.00
C ASN A 492 29.75 6.16 -9.85
N LEU A 493 29.18 6.30 -8.65
CA LEU A 493 27.78 6.08 -8.32
C LEU A 493 27.22 7.42 -7.86
N VAL A 494 26.42 8.09 -8.71
CA VAL A 494 25.98 9.47 -8.50
C VAL A 494 24.51 9.49 -8.07
N PRO A 495 24.18 9.87 -6.84
CA PRO A 495 22.80 10.16 -6.46
C PRO A 495 22.25 11.32 -7.32
N LEU A 496 21.13 11.10 -8.00
CA LEU A 496 20.46 12.15 -8.77
C LEU A 496 19.26 12.72 -8.05
N SER A 497 18.58 11.89 -7.25
CA SER A 497 17.41 12.31 -6.48
C SER A 497 17.26 11.46 -5.24
N ARG A 498 16.94 12.13 -4.12
CA ARG A 498 16.66 11.52 -2.83
C ARG A 498 15.22 11.81 -2.38
N GLY A 499 14.63 10.85 -1.67
CA GLY A 499 13.38 11.03 -0.94
C GLY A 499 13.58 11.73 0.40
N LYS A 500 12.51 11.88 1.16
CA LYS A 500 12.50 12.64 2.42
C LYS A 500 13.34 12.02 3.54
N SER A 501 13.66 10.73 3.46
CA SER A 501 14.54 10.02 4.40
C SER A 501 16.01 9.98 3.95
N GLY A 502 16.37 10.68 2.87
CA GLY A 502 17.69 10.59 2.24
C GLY A 502 17.90 9.35 1.36
N ARG A 503 16.89 8.49 1.20
CA ARG A 503 16.96 7.34 0.29
C ARG A 503 17.06 7.79 -1.15
N ILE A 504 18.02 7.22 -1.87
CA ILE A 504 18.19 7.47 -3.31
C ILE A 504 17.10 6.70 -4.06
N TYR A 505 16.31 7.39 -4.87
CA TYR A 505 15.34 6.77 -5.77
C TYR A 505 15.67 6.96 -7.26
N ARG A 506 16.71 7.75 -7.59
CA ARG A 506 17.34 7.81 -8.90
C ARG A 506 18.84 7.93 -8.73
N MET A 507 19.59 7.01 -9.34
CA MET A 507 21.06 6.93 -9.26
C MET A 507 21.65 6.75 -10.65
N ARG A 508 22.65 7.53 -10.98
CA ARG A 508 23.44 7.33 -12.21
C ARG A 508 24.68 6.51 -11.90
N ILE A 509 24.84 5.43 -12.63
CA ILE A 509 26.04 4.59 -12.62
C ILE A 509 26.91 5.06 -13.79
N GLU A 510 28.11 5.51 -13.52
CA GLU A 510 29.09 5.98 -14.51
C GLU A 510 30.21 4.95 -14.63
N GLY A 511 30.32 4.33 -15.79
CA GLY A 511 31.36 3.39 -16.11
C GLY A 511 32.30 3.90 -17.20
N THR A 512 33.31 3.09 -17.55
CA THR A 512 34.24 3.40 -18.66
C THR A 512 33.60 3.21 -20.03
N LYS A 513 32.56 2.39 -20.15
CA LYS A 513 31.85 2.09 -21.40
C LYS A 513 30.53 2.84 -21.53
N LEU A 514 29.80 3.01 -20.44
CA LEU A 514 28.43 3.53 -20.44
C LEU A 514 28.12 4.27 -19.15
N SER A 515 27.27 5.28 -19.25
CA SER A 515 26.56 5.88 -18.09
C SER A 515 25.06 5.63 -18.23
N TYR A 516 24.42 5.18 -17.16
CA TYR A 516 23.02 4.79 -17.18
C TYR A 516 22.34 5.09 -15.83
N VAL A 517 21.08 5.48 -15.86
CA VAL A 517 20.31 5.80 -14.64
C VAL A 517 19.46 4.59 -14.24
N ILE A 518 19.49 4.23 -12.95
CA ILE A 518 18.59 3.25 -12.37
C ILE A 518 17.72 3.92 -11.28
N GLY A 519 16.53 3.47 -11.07
CA GLY A 519 15.54 3.89 -10.04
C GLY A 519 14.51 2.78 -9.89
N LYS A 520 13.87 2.76 -8.90
CA LYS A 520 13.50 3.19 -7.59
C LYS A 520 14.40 2.57 -6.50
N GLU A 521 13.93 2.67 -5.23
CA GLU A 521 14.65 2.24 -4.03
C GLU A 521 15.14 0.78 -4.09
N LEU A 522 14.24 -0.15 -4.36
CA LEU A 522 14.56 -1.58 -4.38
C LEU A 522 15.47 -1.95 -5.58
N GLU A 523 15.27 -1.34 -6.76
CA GLU A 523 16.13 -1.59 -7.92
C GLU A 523 17.57 -1.17 -7.65
N ILE A 524 17.78 -0.03 -6.97
CA ILE A 524 19.12 0.45 -6.58
C ILE A 524 19.74 -0.54 -5.57
N ARG A 525 19.00 -1.02 -4.57
CA ARG A 525 19.50 -2.00 -3.60
C ARG A 525 19.87 -3.32 -4.25
N ARG A 526 19.09 -3.80 -5.21
CA ARG A 526 19.36 -5.05 -5.95
C ARG A 526 20.60 -4.97 -6.82
N ALA A 527 20.86 -3.80 -7.43
CA ALA A 527 22.02 -3.59 -8.28
C ALA A 527 23.35 -3.62 -7.49
N LEU A 528 23.31 -3.33 -6.18
CA LEU A 528 24.48 -3.14 -5.32
C LEU A 528 24.67 -4.24 -4.25
N SER A 529 23.98 -5.37 -4.39
CA SER A 529 24.15 -6.51 -3.47
C SER A 529 23.80 -7.82 -4.15
N GLU A 530 24.40 -8.91 -3.71
CA GLU A 530 24.02 -10.25 -4.19
C GLU A 530 22.58 -10.61 -3.82
N SER A 531 22.13 -10.20 -2.64
CA SER A 531 20.73 -10.27 -2.21
C SER A 531 20.06 -8.90 -2.35
N HIS A 532 20.05 -8.12 -1.26
CA HIS A 532 19.55 -6.74 -1.21
C HIS A 532 20.45 -5.91 -0.32
N LEU A 533 20.94 -4.76 -0.80
CA LEU A 533 21.63 -3.79 0.06
C LEU A 533 20.67 -3.35 1.19
N TYR A 534 21.19 -3.04 2.35
CA TYR A 534 20.42 -2.72 3.55
C TYR A 534 19.34 -1.64 3.32
N SER A 535 19.72 -0.53 2.68
CA SER A 535 18.80 0.51 2.21
C SER A 535 19.41 1.27 1.04
N SER A 536 18.66 2.16 0.41
CA SER A 536 19.21 3.11 -0.57
C SER A 536 19.59 4.47 0.04
N ALA A 537 19.50 4.63 1.37
CA ALA A 537 19.98 5.82 2.06
C ALA A 537 21.48 5.68 2.34
N PHE A 538 22.33 5.99 1.37
CA PHE A 538 23.77 5.90 1.51
C PHE A 538 24.51 7.04 0.83
N VAL A 539 25.75 7.24 1.25
CA VAL A 539 26.76 8.08 0.60
C VAL A 539 27.87 7.19 0.05
N VAL A 540 28.53 7.65 -0.99
CA VAL A 540 29.58 6.93 -1.69
C VAL A 540 30.91 7.65 -1.52
N ASP A 541 31.91 6.95 -1.00
CA ASP A 541 33.30 7.39 -1.01
C ASP A 541 34.11 6.44 -1.91
N SER A 542 34.85 6.99 -2.85
CA SER A 542 35.73 6.23 -3.75
C SER A 542 37.18 6.64 -3.49
N TYR A 543 38.10 5.68 -3.48
CA TYR A 543 39.50 5.91 -3.15
C TYR A 543 40.44 5.01 -3.94
N ASP A 544 41.76 5.24 -3.79
CA ASP A 544 42.82 4.56 -4.53
C ASP A 544 42.65 4.71 -6.05
N ILE A 545 42.62 5.96 -6.51
CA ILE A 545 42.39 6.26 -7.95
C ILE A 545 43.59 5.88 -8.81
N VAL A 546 43.40 4.97 -9.78
CA VAL A 546 44.40 4.56 -10.75
C VAL A 546 43.89 4.88 -12.17
N ASN A 547 44.60 5.70 -12.90
CA ASN A 547 44.24 6.14 -14.26
C ASN A 547 42.81 6.74 -14.33
N GLY A 548 42.37 7.44 -13.30
CA GLY A 548 41.04 8.04 -13.23
C GLY A 548 39.91 7.07 -12.88
N VAL A 549 40.25 5.83 -12.45
CA VAL A 549 39.30 4.79 -12.02
C VAL A 549 39.56 4.44 -10.56
N PRO A 550 38.57 4.53 -9.67
CA PRO A 550 38.69 4.11 -8.28
C PRO A 550 38.92 2.60 -8.19
N GLN A 551 39.77 2.17 -7.25
CA GLN A 551 40.00 0.76 -7.00
C GLN A 551 39.12 0.22 -5.86
N HIS A 552 38.60 1.13 -5.05
CA HIS A 552 37.73 0.79 -3.91
C HIS A 552 36.56 1.78 -3.80
N PHE A 553 35.44 1.27 -3.31
CA PHE A 553 34.23 2.03 -3.00
C PHE A 553 33.77 1.67 -1.60
N ARG A 554 33.42 2.69 -0.81
CA ARG A 554 32.78 2.52 0.48
C ARG A 554 31.39 3.16 0.43
N LEU A 555 30.37 2.37 0.76
CA LEU A 555 29.02 2.85 0.97
C LEU A 555 28.78 2.94 2.47
N THR A 556 28.48 4.14 2.97
CA THR A 556 28.04 4.36 4.35
C THR A 556 26.58 4.73 4.31
N GLY A 557 25.73 4.02 5.04
CA GLY A 557 24.30 4.18 4.91
C GLY A 557 23.52 4.15 6.22
N ALA A 558 22.20 4.41 6.10
CA ALA A 558 21.27 4.54 7.20
C ALA A 558 20.00 3.71 6.98
N GLY A 559 19.60 2.98 8.04
CA GLY A 559 18.36 2.21 8.04
C GLY A 559 18.42 0.90 7.27
N TRP A 560 17.33 0.13 7.35
CA TRP A 560 17.17 -1.19 6.75
C TRP A 560 15.76 -1.35 6.14
N GLY A 561 15.70 -1.59 4.84
CA GLY A 561 14.47 -1.64 4.05
C GLY A 561 14.08 -0.28 3.47
N HIS A 562 12.89 -0.23 2.89
CA HIS A 562 12.38 0.94 2.18
C HIS A 562 12.08 2.16 3.08
N GLY A 563 11.91 1.96 4.39
CA GLY A 563 11.71 3.03 5.37
C GLY A 563 10.32 3.66 5.40
N VAL A 564 9.37 3.20 4.58
CA VAL A 564 8.02 3.76 4.50
C VAL A 564 7.12 3.20 5.59
N GLY A 565 6.34 4.05 6.25
CA GLY A 565 5.40 3.67 7.30
C GLY A 565 6.08 3.29 8.61
N LEU A 566 5.60 2.23 9.29
CA LEU A 566 6.09 1.84 10.61
C LEU A 566 7.53 1.33 10.57
N CYS A 567 8.37 1.88 11.44
CA CYS A 567 9.71 1.39 11.74
C CYS A 567 9.62 0.33 12.83
N GLN A 568 9.90 -0.94 12.53
CA GLN A 568 9.75 -2.05 13.49
C GLN A 568 10.61 -1.86 14.74
N ILE A 569 11.90 -1.49 14.59
CA ILE A 569 12.80 -1.25 15.72
C ILE A 569 12.34 -0.03 16.52
N GLY A 570 11.92 1.06 15.86
CA GLY A 570 11.40 2.24 16.55
C GLY A 570 10.12 1.93 17.32
N ALA A 571 9.19 1.19 16.72
CA ALA A 571 7.95 0.75 17.37
C ALA A 571 8.22 -0.18 18.57
N ALA A 572 9.22 -1.07 18.49
CA ALA A 572 9.64 -1.90 19.61
C ALA A 572 10.15 -1.04 20.77
N MET A 573 11.02 -0.07 20.49
CA MET A 573 11.50 0.89 21.49
C MET A 573 10.36 1.71 22.10
N MET A 574 9.38 2.13 21.29
CA MET A 574 8.20 2.84 21.81
C MET A 574 7.40 1.95 22.77
N GLY A 575 7.17 0.69 22.42
CA GLY A 575 6.49 -0.27 23.31
C GLY A 575 7.23 -0.45 24.66
N GLU A 576 8.55 -0.57 24.65
CA GLU A 576 9.36 -0.63 25.87
C GLU A 576 9.33 0.67 26.69
N LYS A 577 9.16 1.81 26.04
CA LYS A 577 8.96 3.11 26.71
C LYS A 577 7.53 3.33 27.21
N GLY A 578 6.62 2.36 27.03
CA GLY A 578 5.25 2.39 27.55
C GLY A 578 4.24 3.14 26.67
N TYR A 579 4.56 3.39 25.41
CA TYR A 579 3.57 3.87 24.44
C TYR A 579 2.58 2.77 24.09
N ASP A 580 1.29 3.09 24.04
CA ASP A 580 0.26 2.17 23.58
C ASP A 580 0.27 2.00 22.04
N TYR A 581 -0.42 0.96 21.55
CA TYR A 581 -0.41 0.64 20.12
C TYR A 581 -1.01 1.74 19.24
N GLN A 582 -1.97 2.53 19.73
CA GLN A 582 -2.55 3.65 18.98
C GLN A 582 -1.55 4.80 18.88
N GLN A 583 -0.82 5.09 19.95
CA GLN A 583 0.26 6.08 19.93
C GLN A 583 1.36 5.67 18.95
N ILE A 584 1.73 4.37 18.92
CA ILE A 584 2.68 3.83 17.94
C ILE A 584 2.14 4.01 16.52
N LEU A 585 0.89 3.63 16.25
CA LEU A 585 0.28 3.76 14.92
C LEU A 585 0.22 5.22 14.46
N TYR A 586 -0.27 6.13 15.31
CA TYR A 586 -0.42 7.56 14.94
C TYR A 586 0.90 8.33 14.87
N HIS A 587 1.98 7.74 15.41
CA HIS A 587 3.33 8.24 15.17
C HIS A 587 3.74 8.09 13.71
N TYR A 588 3.54 6.89 13.13
CA TYR A 588 4.00 6.55 11.78
C TYR A 588 2.96 6.80 10.67
N TYR A 589 1.66 6.72 10.98
CA TYR A 589 0.59 6.87 9.99
C TYR A 589 -0.21 8.13 10.26
N LYS A 590 0.18 9.19 9.55
CA LYS A 590 -0.49 10.48 9.64
C LYS A 590 -1.84 10.43 8.94
N ASN A 591 -2.79 11.26 9.37
CA ASN A 591 -4.10 11.34 8.73
C ASN A 591 -4.84 9.99 8.59
N ALA A 592 -4.47 8.99 9.40
CA ALA A 592 -5.16 7.72 9.51
C ALA A 592 -5.84 7.59 10.87
N GLU A 593 -6.92 6.82 10.92
CA GLU A 593 -7.63 6.46 12.13
C GLU A 593 -7.80 4.94 12.24
N VAL A 594 -7.86 4.42 13.46
CA VAL A 594 -8.16 3.01 13.68
C VAL A 594 -9.67 2.81 13.63
N ARG A 595 -10.14 1.95 12.73
CA ARG A 595 -11.55 1.54 12.60
C ARG A 595 -11.70 0.04 12.72
N ARG A 596 -12.86 -0.41 13.23
CA ARG A 596 -13.22 -1.83 13.26
C ARG A 596 -14.15 -2.13 12.08
N LEU A 597 -13.81 -3.13 11.26
CA LEU A 597 -14.57 -3.54 10.08
C LEU A 597 -15.57 -4.67 10.38
N TYR A 598 -15.19 -5.61 11.25
CA TYR A 598 -16.00 -6.77 11.66
C TYR A 598 -15.72 -7.11 13.13
N GLU A 599 -16.63 -7.91 13.74
CA GLU A 599 -16.55 -8.36 15.13
C GLU A 599 -15.75 -9.67 15.29
#